data_976838e210ab83645558fea96c795b44
#
_entry.id   976838e210ab83645558fea96c795b44
#
_cell.length_a   1.000
_cell.length_b   1.000
_cell.length_c   1.000
_cell.angle_alpha   90.00
_cell.angle_beta   90.00
_cell.angle_gamma   90.00
#
_symmetry.space_group_name_H-M   'P 1'
#
loop_
_entity.id
_entity.type
_entity.pdbx_description
1 polymer ?
#
loop_
_entity_poly.entity_id
_entity_poly.type
_entity_poly.pdbx_seq_one_letter_code
_entity_poly.pdbx_strand_id
1 'polypeptide(L)'
;VKVSRRRSMQSDAELHADMERAREAIQLFLNSQVREAEELCVDGADHRLYLSAGMSLLNSVKCLMTFEPDDMQMAIKSCKHTIRIARVLRAKRRKLPKIMPGKSQPPLPATLLEQHAELVYAESLLCKSIVGIVYAGDTIGLIREAMSLRKAYQYFRALLRAMEQAEDAKDASRGHSDAPPVDEDLRSGVCFGMGGCMLVLSLLEPRLLKFMEGVGFEADRSK
;
A
#
# COMPACT_ATOMS: atom_id res chain seq x y z
N VAL A 1 1.90 -13.27 -20.16
CA VAL A 1 0.54 -12.72 -20.28
C VAL A 1 0.68 -11.24 -20.51
N LYS A 2 0.41 -10.74 -21.73
CA LYS A 2 0.34 -9.30 -22.04
C LYS A 2 -0.90 -8.76 -21.31
N VAL A 3 -0.68 -8.01 -20.22
CA VAL A 3 -1.73 -7.15 -19.66
C VAL A 3 -2.09 -6.17 -20.76
N SER A 4 -3.22 -6.45 -21.41
CA SER A 4 -3.75 -5.65 -22.51
C SER A 4 -3.91 -4.22 -22.03
N ARG A 5 -3.37 -3.26 -22.79
CA ARG A 5 -3.45 -1.80 -22.60
C ARG A 5 -4.89 -1.23 -22.74
N ARG A 6 -5.93 -2.02 -22.62
CA ARG A 6 -7.25 -1.50 -22.39
C ARG A 6 -7.30 -1.07 -20.92
N ARG A 7 -7.06 0.23 -20.68
CA ARG A 7 -7.61 0.93 -19.52
C ARG A 7 -9.13 0.65 -19.55
N SER A 8 -9.57 -0.44 -18.99
CA SER A 8 -10.89 -0.52 -18.43
C SER A 8 -10.89 0.58 -17.37
N MET A 9 -11.49 1.71 -17.67
CA MET A 9 -11.74 2.75 -16.69
C MET A 9 -12.72 2.10 -15.72
N GLN A 10 -12.17 1.50 -14.65
CA GLN A 10 -12.98 1.07 -13.52
C GLN A 10 -13.69 2.33 -13.02
N SER A 11 -15.02 2.29 -12.98
CA SER A 11 -15.81 3.39 -12.45
C SER A 11 -15.59 3.49 -10.93
N ASP A 12 -15.84 4.66 -10.36
CA ASP A 12 -15.74 4.87 -8.91
C ASP A 12 -16.72 3.93 -8.16
N ALA A 13 -17.90 3.66 -8.73
CA ALA A 13 -18.85 2.71 -8.16
C ALA A 13 -18.31 1.26 -8.14
N GLU A 14 -17.63 0.84 -9.21
CA GLU A 14 -16.97 -0.48 -9.25
C GLU A 14 -15.80 -0.56 -8.28
N LEU A 15 -15.05 0.55 -8.11
CA LEU A 15 -13.96 0.64 -7.15
C LEU A 15 -14.48 0.44 -5.72
N HIS A 16 -15.54 1.15 -5.34
CA HIS A 16 -16.17 1.01 -4.02
C HIS A 16 -16.74 -0.40 -3.79
N ALA A 17 -17.41 -0.97 -4.80
CA ALA A 17 -17.90 -2.34 -4.71
C ALA A 17 -16.78 -3.37 -4.46
N ASP A 18 -15.62 -3.17 -5.10
CA ASP A 18 -14.45 -4.03 -4.85
C ASP A 18 -13.84 -3.82 -3.48
N MET A 19 -13.85 -2.59 -2.98
CA MET A 19 -13.38 -2.29 -1.61
C MET A 19 -14.25 -2.99 -0.58
N GLU A 20 -15.59 -2.94 -0.73
CA GLU A 20 -16.51 -3.65 0.15
C GLU A 20 -16.30 -5.17 0.10
N ARG A 21 -16.16 -5.75 -1.09
CA ARG A 21 -15.86 -7.19 -1.23
C ARG A 21 -14.54 -7.58 -0.58
N ALA A 22 -13.49 -6.76 -0.75
CA ALA A 22 -12.21 -7.01 -0.10
C ALA A 22 -12.31 -6.88 1.43
N ARG A 23 -13.10 -5.94 1.93
CA ARG A 23 -13.38 -5.77 3.37
C ARG A 23 -14.12 -6.97 3.93
N GLU A 24 -15.17 -7.43 3.24
CA GLU A 24 -15.89 -8.66 3.61
C GLU A 24 -14.98 -9.89 3.63
N ALA A 25 -14.10 -10.03 2.63
CA ALA A 25 -13.13 -11.12 2.60
C ALA A 25 -12.19 -11.10 3.83
N ILE A 26 -11.74 -9.91 4.25
CA ILE A 26 -10.92 -9.78 5.47
C ILE A 26 -11.73 -10.18 6.71
N GLN A 27 -13.00 -9.79 6.81
CA GLN A 27 -13.87 -10.16 7.93
C GLN A 27 -14.10 -11.67 7.99
N LEU A 28 -14.37 -12.32 6.86
CA LEU A 28 -14.51 -13.79 6.78
C LEU A 28 -13.22 -14.48 7.20
N PHE A 29 -12.07 -13.99 6.75
CA PHE A 29 -10.78 -14.54 7.13
C PHE A 29 -10.54 -14.46 8.66
N LEU A 30 -10.83 -13.30 9.25
CA LEU A 30 -10.70 -13.10 10.70
C LEU A 30 -11.67 -13.98 11.50
N ASN A 31 -12.78 -14.39 10.89
CA ASN A 31 -13.73 -15.37 11.45
C ASN A 31 -13.38 -16.83 11.11
N SER A 32 -12.15 -17.08 10.65
CA SER A 32 -11.66 -18.42 10.28
C SER A 32 -12.34 -19.05 9.05
N GLN A 33 -13.08 -18.27 8.28
CA GLN A 33 -13.73 -18.66 7.02
C GLN A 33 -12.81 -18.40 5.82
N VAL A 34 -11.64 -19.05 5.83
CA VAL A 34 -10.54 -18.77 4.89
C VAL A 34 -10.92 -19.03 3.44
N ARG A 35 -11.65 -20.13 3.18
CA ARG A 35 -12.07 -20.49 1.82
C ARG A 35 -13.03 -19.47 1.23
N GLU A 36 -14.03 -19.09 1.99
CA GLU A 36 -15.04 -18.09 1.59
C GLU A 36 -14.38 -16.72 1.35
N ALA A 37 -13.39 -16.36 2.17
CA ALA A 37 -12.61 -15.14 1.98
C ALA A 37 -11.82 -15.15 0.67
N GLU A 38 -11.16 -16.26 0.33
CA GLU A 38 -10.43 -16.42 -0.93
C GLU A 38 -11.38 -16.40 -2.14
N GLU A 39 -12.55 -17.05 -2.06
CA GLU A 39 -13.58 -17.08 -3.12
C GLU A 39 -14.08 -15.68 -3.48
N LEU A 40 -14.24 -14.78 -2.50
CA LEU A 40 -14.65 -13.40 -2.77
C LEU A 40 -13.64 -12.60 -3.61
N CYS A 41 -12.36 -12.93 -3.52
CA CYS A 41 -11.30 -12.18 -4.20
C CYS A 41 -10.86 -12.81 -5.52
N VAL A 42 -10.99 -14.15 -5.68
CA VAL A 42 -10.33 -14.91 -6.75
C VAL A 42 -10.71 -14.45 -8.14
N ASP A 43 -11.97 -14.19 -8.41
CA ASP A 43 -12.49 -13.83 -9.75
C ASP A 43 -11.97 -12.49 -10.28
N GLY A 44 -11.49 -11.62 -9.41
CA GLY A 44 -10.95 -10.31 -9.79
C GLY A 44 -9.49 -10.11 -9.46
N ALA A 45 -8.84 -11.06 -8.77
CA ALA A 45 -7.46 -10.93 -8.29
C ALA A 45 -6.44 -10.67 -9.40
N ASP A 46 -6.71 -11.09 -10.63
CA ASP A 46 -5.78 -10.93 -11.76
C ASP A 46 -5.77 -9.54 -12.38
N HIS A 47 -6.81 -8.72 -12.17
CA HIS A 47 -6.95 -7.46 -12.92
C HIS A 47 -7.64 -6.31 -12.15
N ARG A 48 -8.36 -6.57 -11.07
CA ARG A 48 -9.06 -5.57 -10.25
C ARG A 48 -8.20 -5.19 -9.05
N LEU A 49 -8.08 -3.87 -8.80
CA LEU A 49 -7.14 -3.32 -7.83
C LEU A 49 -7.34 -3.90 -6.43
N TYR A 50 -8.55 -3.76 -5.87
CA TYR A 50 -8.83 -4.14 -4.48
C TYR A 50 -9.01 -5.65 -4.29
N LEU A 51 -9.50 -6.38 -5.28
CA LEU A 51 -9.59 -7.84 -5.19
C LEU A 51 -8.19 -8.47 -5.23
N SER A 52 -7.27 -7.90 -6.03
CA SER A 52 -5.87 -8.29 -5.99
C SER A 52 -5.19 -7.93 -4.66
N ALA A 53 -5.50 -6.74 -4.11
CA ALA A 53 -5.00 -6.32 -2.80
C ALA A 53 -5.51 -7.23 -1.68
N GLY A 54 -6.81 -7.53 -1.65
CA GLY A 54 -7.42 -8.46 -0.70
C GLY A 54 -6.74 -9.83 -0.75
N MET A 55 -6.63 -10.44 -1.93
CA MET A 55 -5.95 -11.72 -2.11
C MET A 55 -4.48 -11.67 -1.64
N SER A 56 -3.75 -10.58 -1.91
CA SER A 56 -2.36 -10.45 -1.47
C SER A 56 -2.23 -10.30 0.05
N LEU A 57 -3.19 -9.64 0.69
CA LEU A 57 -3.26 -9.51 2.14
C LEU A 57 -3.58 -10.86 2.79
N LEU A 58 -4.60 -11.58 2.31
CA LEU A 58 -4.96 -12.91 2.81
C LEU A 58 -3.76 -13.86 2.74
N ASN A 59 -3.08 -13.93 1.58
CA ASN A 59 -1.88 -14.75 1.43
C ASN A 59 -0.75 -14.29 2.38
N SER A 60 -0.59 -12.99 2.61
CA SER A 60 0.44 -12.46 3.51
C SER A 60 0.18 -12.82 4.96
N VAL A 61 -1.07 -12.71 5.42
CA VAL A 61 -1.45 -13.10 6.79
C VAL A 61 -1.33 -14.61 6.95
N LYS A 62 -1.82 -15.40 5.99
CA LYS A 62 -1.70 -16.86 5.99
C LYS A 62 -0.25 -17.30 6.15
N CYS A 63 0.67 -16.76 5.35
CA CYS A 63 2.07 -17.13 5.44
C CYS A 63 2.72 -16.76 6.77
N LEU A 64 2.29 -15.65 7.41
CA LEU A 64 2.76 -15.25 8.74
C LEU A 64 2.19 -16.13 9.86
N MET A 65 1.09 -16.82 9.61
CA MET A 65 0.51 -17.79 10.55
C MET A 65 1.13 -19.18 10.42
N THR A 66 1.42 -19.60 9.20
CA THR A 66 1.94 -20.96 8.90
C THR A 66 3.45 -21.05 8.93
N PHE A 67 4.14 -19.98 8.56
CA PHE A 67 5.60 -19.95 8.28
C PHE A 67 6.06 -20.99 7.26
N GLU A 68 5.12 -21.53 6.47
CA GLU A 68 5.45 -22.51 5.43
C GLU A 68 6.11 -21.82 4.22
N PRO A 69 7.19 -22.41 3.66
CA PRO A 69 7.91 -21.83 2.53
C PRO A 69 7.03 -21.59 1.29
N ASP A 70 6.09 -22.49 1.02
CA ASP A 70 5.18 -22.37 -0.13
C ASP A 70 4.19 -21.21 0.05
N ASP A 71 3.64 -21.02 1.26
CA ASP A 71 2.77 -19.90 1.59
C ASP A 71 3.53 -18.57 1.49
N MET A 72 4.80 -18.52 1.92
CA MET A 72 5.65 -17.33 1.78
C MET A 72 5.91 -16.99 0.31
N GLN A 73 6.21 -17.98 -0.52
CA GLN A 73 6.39 -17.77 -1.97
C GLN A 73 5.10 -17.26 -2.61
N MET A 74 3.94 -17.83 -2.23
CA MET A 74 2.64 -17.41 -2.73
C MET A 74 2.34 -15.96 -2.33
N ALA A 75 2.57 -15.58 -1.07
CA ALA A 75 2.39 -14.22 -0.57
C ALA A 75 3.26 -13.21 -1.33
N ILE A 76 4.55 -13.49 -1.50
CA ILE A 76 5.46 -12.64 -2.27
C ILE A 76 5.02 -12.52 -3.74
N LYS A 77 4.56 -13.60 -4.34
CA LYS A 77 4.09 -13.63 -5.73
C LYS A 77 2.82 -12.80 -5.90
N SER A 78 1.84 -12.94 -5.01
CA SER A 78 0.60 -12.16 -5.03
C SER A 78 0.84 -10.68 -4.77
N CYS A 79 1.67 -10.30 -3.79
CA CYS A 79 2.07 -8.91 -3.58
C CYS A 79 2.75 -8.30 -4.83
N LYS A 80 3.67 -9.03 -5.48
CA LYS A 80 4.30 -8.58 -6.71
C LYS A 80 3.30 -8.41 -7.85
N HIS A 81 2.25 -9.23 -7.88
CA HIS A 81 1.18 -9.12 -8.86
C HIS A 81 0.35 -7.86 -8.63
N THR A 82 -0.11 -7.62 -7.40
CA THR A 82 -0.84 -6.41 -7.01
C THR A 82 -0.03 -5.13 -7.28
N ILE A 83 1.27 -5.13 -6.95
CA ILE A 83 2.20 -4.04 -7.29
C ILE A 83 2.21 -3.75 -8.81
N ARG A 84 2.10 -4.77 -9.67
CA ARG A 84 2.06 -4.58 -11.13
C ARG A 84 0.75 -3.95 -11.58
N ILE A 85 -0.40 -4.40 -11.04
CA ILE A 85 -1.71 -3.81 -11.31
C ILE A 85 -1.71 -2.35 -10.87
N ALA A 86 -1.40 -2.08 -9.61
CA ALA A 86 -1.36 -0.72 -9.07
C ALA A 86 -0.43 0.20 -9.89
N ARG A 87 0.74 -0.29 -10.32
CA ARG A 87 1.69 0.48 -11.13
C ARG A 87 1.13 0.91 -12.49
N VAL A 88 0.24 0.12 -13.08
CA VAL A 88 -0.41 0.46 -14.37
C VAL A 88 -1.49 1.53 -14.17
N LEU A 89 -2.20 1.47 -13.03
CA LEU A 89 -3.31 2.36 -12.69
C LEU A 89 -2.87 3.70 -12.12
N ARG A 90 -1.69 3.77 -11.50
CA ARG A 90 -1.13 5.01 -10.95
C ARG A 90 -0.90 6.06 -12.02
N ALA A 91 -0.98 7.34 -11.65
CA ALA A 91 -0.67 8.46 -12.53
C ALA A 91 0.75 8.32 -13.14
N LYS A 92 0.87 8.44 -14.46
CA LYS A 92 2.07 8.11 -15.25
C LYS A 92 3.34 8.86 -14.86
N ARG A 93 3.28 9.92 -14.05
CA ARG A 93 4.41 10.82 -13.73
C ARG A 93 4.91 10.75 -12.30
N ARG A 94 4.34 9.89 -11.42
CA ARG A 94 4.81 9.82 -10.05
C ARG A 94 6.08 8.97 -9.93
N LYS A 95 7.23 9.64 -10.05
CA LYS A 95 8.50 9.13 -9.52
C LYS A 95 8.38 9.08 -7.99
N LEU A 96 9.23 8.24 -7.36
CA LEU A 96 9.33 8.22 -5.89
C LEU A 96 9.39 9.65 -5.34
N PRO A 97 8.49 10.04 -4.45
CA PRO A 97 8.48 11.39 -3.91
C PRO A 97 9.82 11.65 -3.21
N LYS A 98 10.59 12.60 -3.71
CA LYS A 98 11.74 13.10 -2.97
C LYS A 98 11.18 14.00 -1.88
N ILE A 99 11.10 13.49 -0.67
CA ILE A 99 10.71 14.26 0.50
C ILE A 99 11.87 15.20 0.80
N MET A 100 11.78 16.44 0.31
CA MET A 100 12.74 17.48 0.63
C MET A 100 12.10 18.43 1.63
N PRO A 101 12.80 18.78 2.74
CA PRO A 101 12.31 19.79 3.65
C PRO A 101 12.01 21.11 2.90
N GLY A 102 10.86 21.71 3.15
CA GLY A 102 10.48 23.01 2.58
C GLY A 102 9.96 23.01 1.13
N LYS A 103 9.84 21.86 0.46
CA LYS A 103 9.21 21.77 -0.87
C LYS A 103 7.80 21.20 -0.76
N SER A 104 6.85 21.83 -1.44
CA SER A 104 5.49 21.32 -1.60
C SER A 104 5.52 19.94 -2.25
N GLN A 105 4.69 19.04 -1.75
CA GLN A 105 4.52 17.73 -2.37
C GLN A 105 3.66 17.86 -3.65
N PRO A 106 3.79 16.92 -4.60
CA PRO A 106 2.87 16.90 -5.72
C PRO A 106 1.43 16.69 -5.21
N PRO A 107 0.45 17.38 -5.81
CA PRO A 107 -0.95 17.26 -5.39
C PRO A 107 -1.44 15.81 -5.51
N LEU A 108 -2.55 15.49 -4.84
CA LEU A 108 -3.22 14.21 -5.03
C LEU A 108 -3.47 13.93 -6.52
N PRO A 109 -3.44 12.66 -6.95
CA PRO A 109 -3.87 12.30 -8.31
C PRO A 109 -5.29 12.78 -8.60
N ALA A 110 -5.58 13.01 -9.89
CA ALA A 110 -6.83 13.64 -10.30
C ALA A 110 -8.06 12.73 -10.13
N THR A 111 -7.89 11.42 -10.25
CA THR A 111 -9.00 10.45 -10.13
C THR A 111 -8.90 9.64 -8.86
N LEU A 112 -10.05 9.23 -8.32
CA LEU A 112 -10.15 8.38 -7.14
C LEU A 112 -9.37 7.07 -7.36
N LEU A 113 -9.55 6.45 -8.51
CA LEU A 113 -8.82 5.22 -8.87
C LEU A 113 -7.29 5.39 -8.83
N GLU A 114 -6.76 6.52 -9.32
CA GLU A 114 -5.33 6.80 -9.26
C GLU A 114 -4.83 7.02 -7.83
N GLN A 115 -5.64 7.66 -6.98
CA GLN A 115 -5.35 7.86 -5.55
C GLN A 115 -5.26 6.52 -4.82
N HIS A 116 -6.27 5.67 -5.00
CA HIS A 116 -6.31 4.33 -4.41
C HIS A 116 -5.22 3.40 -4.99
N ALA A 117 -4.85 3.58 -6.25
CA ALA A 117 -3.73 2.84 -6.83
C ALA A 117 -2.38 3.22 -6.21
N GLU A 118 -2.18 4.49 -5.80
CA GLU A 118 -1.00 4.90 -5.02
C GLU A 118 -1.00 4.26 -3.63
N LEU A 119 -2.15 4.22 -2.95
CA LEU A 119 -2.33 3.58 -1.65
C LEU A 119 -2.02 2.07 -1.75
N VAL A 120 -2.72 1.34 -2.61
CA VAL A 120 -2.54 -0.11 -2.78
C VAL A 120 -1.11 -0.47 -3.21
N TYR A 121 -0.46 0.40 -4.00
CA TYR A 121 0.95 0.22 -4.31
C TYR A 121 1.84 0.27 -3.07
N ALA A 122 1.61 1.23 -2.17
CA ALA A 122 2.35 1.36 -0.92
C ALA A 122 2.07 0.20 0.05
N GLU A 123 0.81 -0.19 0.20
CA GLU A 123 0.38 -1.33 1.02
C GLU A 123 1.00 -2.64 0.55
N SER A 124 0.96 -2.90 -0.76
CA SER A 124 1.55 -4.11 -1.32
C SER A 124 3.08 -4.15 -1.18
N LEU A 125 3.75 -2.98 -1.20
CA LEU A 125 5.18 -2.89 -0.89
C LEU A 125 5.43 -3.20 0.59
N LEU A 126 4.59 -2.71 1.50
CA LEU A 126 4.68 -2.97 2.94
C LEU A 126 4.50 -4.47 3.21
N CYS A 127 3.40 -5.07 2.76
CA CYS A 127 3.12 -6.51 2.93
C CYS A 127 4.26 -7.36 2.37
N LYS A 128 4.71 -7.07 1.14
CA LYS A 128 5.84 -7.77 0.52
C LYS A 128 7.11 -7.65 1.36
N SER A 129 7.37 -6.48 1.93
CA SER A 129 8.57 -6.25 2.74
C SER A 129 8.52 -7.00 4.06
N ILE A 130 7.36 -7.05 4.73
CA ILE A 130 7.16 -7.81 5.96
C ILE A 130 7.46 -9.29 5.71
N VAL A 131 6.78 -9.89 4.74
CA VAL A 131 6.99 -11.29 4.37
C VAL A 131 8.44 -11.53 3.94
N GLY A 132 9.01 -10.63 3.15
CA GLY A 132 10.38 -10.73 2.67
C GLY A 132 11.43 -10.61 3.77
N ILE A 133 11.20 -9.80 4.81
CA ILE A 133 12.09 -9.70 6.00
C ILE A 133 12.06 -11.01 6.78
N VAL A 134 10.88 -11.57 6.99
CA VAL A 134 10.71 -12.86 7.70
C VAL A 134 11.37 -14.01 6.93
N TYR A 135 11.31 -13.98 5.59
CA TYR A 135 11.86 -15.01 4.71
C TYR A 135 13.33 -14.79 4.35
N ALA A 136 13.93 -13.65 4.71
CA ALA A 136 15.30 -13.33 4.33
C ALA A 136 16.30 -14.32 4.98
N GLY A 137 16.87 -15.20 4.15
CA GLY A 137 17.90 -16.15 4.59
C GLY A 137 19.31 -15.56 4.63
N ASP A 138 19.50 -14.33 4.10
CA ASP A 138 20.77 -13.65 4.03
C ASP A 138 20.65 -12.14 4.28
N THR A 139 21.78 -11.51 4.61
CA THR A 139 21.88 -10.06 4.89
C THR A 139 21.49 -9.22 3.67
N ILE A 140 21.79 -9.66 2.45
CA ILE A 140 21.53 -8.90 1.22
C ILE A 140 20.02 -8.88 0.96
N GLY A 141 19.34 -10.01 1.15
CA GLY A 141 17.88 -10.11 1.09
C GLY A 141 17.21 -9.18 2.09
N LEU A 142 17.69 -9.20 3.33
CA LEU A 142 17.19 -8.33 4.40
C LEU A 142 17.34 -6.84 4.07
N ILE A 143 18.49 -6.41 3.59
CA ILE A 143 18.73 -5.03 3.15
C ILE A 143 17.79 -4.63 2.01
N ARG A 144 17.58 -5.51 1.03
CA ARG A 144 16.67 -5.23 -0.09
C ARG A 144 15.23 -5.04 0.38
N GLU A 145 14.76 -5.86 1.30
CA GLU A 145 13.39 -5.72 1.84
C GLU A 145 13.26 -4.50 2.76
N ALA A 146 14.28 -4.17 3.54
CA ALA A 146 14.34 -2.92 4.30
C ALA A 146 14.26 -1.68 3.40
N MET A 147 14.94 -1.69 2.25
CA MET A 147 14.83 -0.62 1.24
C MET A 147 13.42 -0.56 0.60
N SER A 148 12.75 -1.69 0.44
CA SER A 148 11.37 -1.76 -0.03
C SER A 148 10.40 -1.19 1.01
N LEU A 149 10.58 -1.50 2.30
CA LEU A 149 9.83 -0.94 3.42
C LEU A 149 9.99 0.59 3.48
N ARG A 150 11.21 1.09 3.39
CA ARG A 150 11.48 2.53 3.30
C ARG A 150 10.72 3.18 2.16
N LYS A 151 10.68 2.53 1.01
CA LYS A 151 9.93 3.01 -0.15
C LYS A 151 8.43 3.07 0.14
N ALA A 152 7.85 2.06 0.76
CA ALA A 152 6.45 2.06 1.17
C ALA A 152 6.15 3.26 2.10
N TYR A 153 6.95 3.45 3.14
CA TYR A 153 6.85 4.58 4.05
C TYR A 153 6.87 5.94 3.34
N GLN A 154 7.78 6.12 2.38
CA GLN A 154 7.87 7.37 1.61
C GLN A 154 6.60 7.63 0.77
N TYR A 155 5.95 6.59 0.23
CA TYR A 155 4.69 6.74 -0.47
C TYR A 155 3.54 7.11 0.47
N PHE A 156 3.40 6.44 1.61
CA PHE A 156 2.39 6.79 2.60
C PHE A 156 2.57 8.22 3.10
N ARG A 157 3.80 8.60 3.46
CA ARG A 157 4.11 9.97 3.92
C ARG A 157 3.81 11.03 2.84
N ALA A 158 4.05 10.71 1.58
CA ALA A 158 3.73 11.63 0.48
C ALA A 158 2.21 11.76 0.25
N LEU A 159 1.46 10.65 0.37
CA LEU A 159 0.00 10.68 0.29
C LEU A 159 -0.60 11.48 1.45
N LEU A 160 -0.15 11.22 2.68
CA LEU A 160 -0.61 11.94 3.87
C LEU A 160 -0.43 13.46 3.70
N ARG A 161 0.77 13.90 3.33
CA ARG A 161 1.04 15.33 3.10
C ARG A 161 0.22 15.92 1.96
N ALA A 162 -0.01 15.18 0.89
CA ALA A 162 -0.83 15.65 -0.22
C ALA A 162 -2.31 15.79 0.18
N MET A 163 -2.79 14.93 1.09
CA MET A 163 -4.14 15.04 1.68
C MET A 163 -4.25 16.26 2.60
N GLU A 164 -3.30 16.44 3.51
CA GLU A 164 -3.22 17.61 4.39
C GLU A 164 -3.23 18.93 3.58
N GLN A 165 -2.39 19.01 2.54
CA GLN A 165 -2.34 20.19 1.65
C GLN A 165 -3.66 20.43 0.91
N ALA A 166 -4.37 19.37 0.50
CA ALA A 166 -5.66 19.49 -0.16
C ALA A 166 -6.75 20.03 0.80
N GLU A 167 -6.69 19.63 2.07
CA GLU A 167 -7.59 20.10 3.12
C GLU A 167 -7.30 21.55 3.51
N ASP A 168 -6.03 21.89 3.74
CA ASP A 168 -5.60 23.27 4.04
C ASP A 168 -6.02 24.24 2.92
N ALA A 169 -5.87 23.84 1.65
CA ALA A 169 -6.28 24.62 0.50
C ALA A 169 -7.81 24.83 0.44
N LYS A 170 -8.58 23.81 0.85
CA LYS A 170 -10.05 23.89 0.94
C LYS A 170 -10.49 24.86 2.04
N ASP A 171 -9.88 24.76 3.20
CA ASP A 171 -10.19 25.63 4.34
C ASP A 171 -9.83 27.10 4.02
N ALA A 172 -8.69 27.33 3.38
CA ALA A 172 -8.26 28.67 2.96
C ALA A 172 -9.19 29.31 1.92
N SER A 173 -9.86 28.50 1.09
CA SER A 173 -10.82 28.99 0.07
C SER A 173 -12.21 29.32 0.65
N ARG A 174 -12.39 29.32 1.96
CA ARG A 174 -13.66 29.63 2.68
C ARG A 174 -14.89 28.87 2.15
N GLY A 175 -14.71 27.61 1.80
CA GLY A 175 -15.79 26.74 1.34
C GLY A 175 -16.26 26.99 -0.10
N HIS A 176 -15.60 27.85 -0.88
CA HIS A 176 -15.90 28.10 -2.30
C HIS A 176 -15.11 27.17 -3.25
N SER A 177 -14.42 26.17 -2.73
CA SER A 177 -13.71 25.19 -3.55
C SER A 177 -14.65 24.05 -3.91
N ASP A 178 -14.92 23.85 -5.21
CA ASP A 178 -15.65 22.68 -5.76
C ASP A 178 -14.86 21.39 -5.67
N ALA A 179 -13.69 21.39 -5.02
CA ALA A 179 -12.89 20.18 -4.87
C ALA A 179 -13.60 19.19 -3.93
N PRO A 180 -13.79 17.92 -4.33
CA PRO A 180 -14.39 16.91 -3.50
C PRO A 180 -13.59 16.74 -2.20
N PRO A 181 -14.21 16.33 -1.09
CA PRO A 181 -13.51 16.00 0.14
C PRO A 181 -12.53 14.84 -0.12
N VAL A 182 -11.47 14.79 0.67
CA VAL A 182 -10.57 13.63 0.64
C VAL A 182 -11.36 12.40 1.03
N ASP A 183 -11.21 11.33 0.25
CA ASP A 183 -11.90 10.06 0.48
C ASP A 183 -11.50 9.47 1.84
N GLU A 184 -12.48 9.06 2.65
CA GLU A 184 -12.25 8.54 4.01
C GLU A 184 -11.51 7.20 4.01
N ASP A 185 -11.79 6.34 3.04
CA ASP A 185 -11.11 5.06 2.88
C ASP A 185 -9.64 5.27 2.49
N LEU A 186 -9.37 6.23 1.61
CA LEU A 186 -8.00 6.64 1.31
C LEU A 186 -7.27 7.13 2.55
N ARG A 187 -7.91 7.98 3.35
CA ARG A 187 -7.33 8.53 4.60
C ARG A 187 -7.02 7.42 5.59
N SER A 188 -8.01 6.56 5.88
CA SER A 188 -7.85 5.47 6.84
C SER A 188 -6.77 4.49 6.41
N GLY A 189 -6.70 4.13 5.11
CA GLY A 189 -5.67 3.27 4.55
C GLY A 189 -4.26 3.88 4.66
N VAL A 190 -4.12 5.18 4.39
CA VAL A 190 -2.82 5.89 4.54
C VAL A 190 -2.38 5.91 6.01
N CYS A 191 -3.27 6.24 6.94
CA CYS A 191 -2.97 6.27 8.38
C CYS A 191 -2.61 4.86 8.89
N PHE A 192 -3.37 3.84 8.49
CA PHE A 192 -3.09 2.44 8.83
C PHE A 192 -1.73 1.99 8.29
N GLY A 193 -1.44 2.29 7.02
CA GLY A 193 -0.15 1.94 6.40
C GLY A 193 1.04 2.64 7.05
N MET A 194 0.89 3.91 7.44
CA MET A 194 1.91 4.64 8.23
C MET A 194 2.15 3.98 9.58
N GLY A 195 1.08 3.68 10.33
CA GLY A 195 1.18 2.97 11.61
C GLY A 195 1.83 1.60 11.47
N GLY A 196 1.45 0.84 10.43
CA GLY A 196 2.06 -0.44 10.11
C GLY A 196 3.56 -0.35 9.81
N CYS A 197 3.99 0.66 9.04
CA CYS A 197 5.41 0.92 8.80
C CYS A 197 6.17 1.21 10.11
N MET A 198 5.60 2.05 10.98
CA MET A 198 6.22 2.40 12.26
C MET A 198 6.31 1.18 13.18
N LEU A 199 5.26 0.37 13.23
CA LEU A 199 5.26 -0.88 14.01
C LEU A 199 6.37 -1.83 13.52
N VAL A 200 6.44 -2.08 12.20
CA VAL A 200 7.48 -2.95 11.65
C VAL A 200 8.88 -2.42 11.96
N LEU A 201 9.08 -1.11 11.83
CA LEU A 201 10.37 -0.48 12.16
C LEU A 201 10.73 -0.64 13.63
N SER A 202 9.76 -0.56 14.55
CA SER A 202 10.01 -0.74 15.99
C SER A 202 10.41 -2.16 16.35
N LEU A 203 10.05 -3.15 15.52
CA LEU A 203 10.38 -4.55 15.70
C LEU A 203 11.71 -4.95 15.06
N LEU A 204 12.30 -4.08 14.23
CA LEU A 204 13.57 -4.38 13.58
C LEU A 204 14.76 -4.32 14.56
N GLU A 205 15.73 -5.19 14.33
CA GLU A 205 16.96 -5.20 15.11
C GLU A 205 17.70 -3.84 15.02
N PRO A 206 18.28 -3.33 16.14
CA PRO A 206 18.95 -2.02 16.17
C PRO A 206 20.06 -1.83 15.13
N ARG A 207 20.72 -2.91 14.71
CA ARG A 207 21.76 -2.87 13.66
C ARG A 207 21.18 -2.53 12.30
N LEU A 208 20.00 -3.11 11.97
CA LEU A 208 19.29 -2.85 10.73
C LEU A 208 18.70 -1.43 10.72
N LEU A 209 18.18 -0.96 11.86
CA LEU A 209 17.71 0.40 12.05
C LEU A 209 18.82 1.43 11.77
N LYS A 210 20.01 1.26 12.36
CA LYS A 210 21.17 2.13 12.09
C LYS A 210 21.57 2.15 10.62
N PHE A 211 21.52 0.99 9.95
CA PHE A 211 21.74 0.92 8.52
C PHE A 211 20.70 1.73 7.74
N MET A 212 19.43 1.62 8.08
CA MET A 212 18.34 2.37 7.45
C MET A 212 18.46 3.87 7.68
N GLU A 213 18.86 4.31 8.88
CA GLU A 213 19.17 5.71 9.19
C GLU A 213 20.33 6.22 8.30
N GLY A 214 21.39 5.44 8.14
CA GLY A 214 22.53 5.78 7.29
C GLY A 214 22.19 5.93 5.80
N VAL A 215 21.16 5.26 5.32
CA VAL A 215 20.62 5.43 3.95
C VAL A 215 19.50 6.48 3.87
N GLY A 216 19.34 7.33 4.91
CA GLY A 216 18.43 8.47 4.90
C GLY A 216 17.00 8.13 5.29
N PHE A 217 16.81 7.17 6.16
CA PHE A 217 15.58 7.00 6.92
C PHE A 217 15.66 7.91 8.15
N GLU A 218 15.16 9.13 8.03
CA GLU A 218 14.94 10.00 9.19
C GLU A 218 13.67 9.48 9.88
N ALA A 219 13.84 8.67 10.93
CA ALA A 219 12.80 8.50 11.92
C ALA A 219 12.60 9.89 12.56
N ASP A 220 11.47 10.52 12.29
CA ASP A 220 11.07 11.76 12.94
C ASP A 220 10.87 11.46 14.43
N ARG A 221 11.94 11.60 15.20
CA ARG A 221 11.93 11.54 16.67
C ARG A 221 11.49 12.90 17.20
N SER A 222 10.35 13.41 16.75
CA SER A 222 9.72 14.54 17.42
C SER A 222 9.04 14.01 18.68
N LYS A 223 9.70 14.29 19.78
CA LYS A 223 9.39 14.39 21.21
C LYS A 223 8.01 13.91 21.67
#